data_d8eae7056a2b304c23aee3017fabe0e9
#
_entry.id   d8eae7056a2b304c23aee3017fabe0e9
#
_cell.length_a   1.000
_cell.length_b   1.000
_cell.length_c   1.000
_cell.angle_alpha   90.00
_cell.angle_beta   90.00
_cell.angle_gamma   90.00
#
_symmetry.space_group_name_H-M   'P 1'
#
loop_
_entity.id
_entity.type
_entity.pdbx_description
1 polymer ?
#
loop_
_entity_poly.entity_id
_entity_poly.type
_entity_poly.pdbx_seq_one_letter_code
_entity_poly.pdbx_strand_id
1 'polypeptide(L)'
;MPSQSQRAELAARIVPHAPPVLIERPYSDEQHRRVLEVIRREGPWKLIIAQHFASVDELIATSSGAATEGLTLDDFVTPTFRGYLAKDSICLYPEIEDVFYNHGFLDHVRAYWNAQYALPDQLLFNLNGACENFDPAHLDAAEFRGVGHSDSPTWLMNMMAKSGLFRDYQKKKAQIVSWFYRGSEGGGFTYWPQGIMATPARLAAPMWNKGVAVENEMMFHRGEGNGPRSRRRPAGLAFHSLMAADPQSDGWVITTDGTVIDQVADEETRFLLHWSADVFADMDEMRKVLDHKDDLTHDMVFDRLIADLRARGLTFEVPSDPLHDPGFIRLIAATYDLGEPVTYPADAPGPREVRMAA
;
A
#
# COMPACT_ATOMS: atom_id res chain seq x y z
N MET A 1 6.69 24.27 -3.01
CA MET A 1 6.75 23.06 -3.84
C MET A 1 8.16 22.88 -4.40
N PRO A 2 8.70 21.66 -4.45
CA PRO A 2 10.00 21.41 -5.04
C PRO A 2 10.03 21.81 -6.51
N SER A 3 11.18 22.32 -6.98
CA SER A 3 11.42 22.56 -8.41
C SER A 3 11.44 21.24 -9.18
N GLN A 4 11.33 21.30 -10.51
CA GLN A 4 11.40 20.09 -11.35
C GLN A 4 12.72 19.32 -11.13
N SER A 5 13.85 20.04 -10.94
CA SER A 5 15.14 19.41 -10.63
C SER A 5 15.14 18.70 -9.28
N GLN A 6 14.56 19.31 -8.25
CA GLN A 6 14.44 18.70 -6.91
C GLN A 6 13.54 17.47 -6.93
N ARG A 7 12.42 17.51 -7.67
CA ARG A 7 11.56 16.34 -7.86
C ARG A 7 12.29 15.20 -8.55
N ALA A 8 13.05 15.50 -9.61
CA ALA A 8 13.83 14.49 -10.30
C ALA A 8 14.89 13.84 -9.39
N GLU A 9 15.55 14.64 -8.54
CA GLU A 9 16.50 14.13 -7.54
C GLU A 9 15.84 13.23 -6.52
N LEU A 10 14.70 13.64 -5.96
CA LEU A 10 13.93 12.82 -5.02
C LEU A 10 13.42 11.54 -5.68
N ALA A 11 12.86 11.65 -6.89
CA ALA A 11 12.34 10.50 -7.63
C ALA A 11 13.42 9.46 -7.97
N ALA A 12 14.66 9.89 -8.24
CA ALA A 12 15.77 9.00 -8.49
C ALA A 12 16.18 8.14 -7.28
N ARG A 13 15.78 8.54 -6.08
CA ARG A 13 16.04 7.80 -4.84
C ARG A 13 14.98 6.75 -4.54
N ILE A 14 13.80 6.86 -5.17
CA ILE A 14 12.64 5.99 -4.97
C ILE A 14 12.57 5.02 -6.14
N VAL A 15 13.38 3.99 -6.06
CA VAL A 15 13.43 2.86 -6.99
C VAL A 15 13.61 1.58 -6.21
N PRO A 16 12.95 0.47 -6.58
CA PRO A 16 13.09 -0.80 -5.88
C PRO A 16 14.48 -1.38 -6.07
N HIS A 17 14.90 -2.26 -5.17
CA HIS A 17 16.18 -2.98 -5.23
C HIS A 17 16.36 -3.73 -6.55
N ALA A 18 15.30 -4.35 -7.04
CA ALA A 18 15.26 -5.06 -8.31
C ALA A 18 13.88 -4.91 -8.97
N PRO A 19 13.75 -5.13 -10.29
CA PRO A 19 12.45 -5.19 -10.93
C PRO A 19 11.57 -6.30 -10.34
N PRO A 20 10.23 -6.14 -10.38
CA PRO A 20 9.32 -7.20 -9.95
C PRO A 20 9.55 -8.52 -10.66
N VAL A 21 9.51 -9.62 -9.91
CA VAL A 21 9.66 -10.99 -10.43
C VAL A 21 8.29 -11.65 -10.45
N LEU A 22 7.82 -12.01 -11.65
CA LEU A 22 6.53 -12.68 -11.82
C LEU A 22 6.56 -14.09 -11.20
N ILE A 23 5.50 -14.43 -10.49
CA ILE A 23 5.27 -15.75 -9.91
C ILE A 23 3.95 -16.28 -10.46
N GLU A 24 4.02 -17.34 -11.24
CA GLU A 24 2.83 -18.03 -11.73
C GLU A 24 2.31 -18.99 -10.67
N ARG A 25 1.02 -18.89 -10.35
CA ARG A 25 0.32 -19.75 -9.40
C ARG A 25 1.00 -19.80 -8.01
N PRO A 26 1.14 -18.65 -7.32
CA PRO A 26 1.77 -18.58 -5.99
C PRO A 26 1.08 -19.45 -4.93
N TYR A 27 -0.21 -19.72 -5.10
CA TYR A 27 -0.98 -20.54 -4.16
C TYR A 27 -1.62 -21.74 -4.87
N SER A 28 -1.81 -22.84 -4.15
CA SER A 28 -2.67 -23.94 -4.61
C SER A 28 -4.15 -23.55 -4.51
N ASP A 29 -5.00 -24.24 -5.27
CA ASP A 29 -6.45 -24.02 -5.22
C ASP A 29 -7.01 -24.28 -3.81
N GLU A 30 -6.43 -25.24 -3.09
CA GLU A 30 -6.79 -25.57 -1.71
C GLU A 30 -6.39 -24.47 -0.72
N GLN A 31 -5.19 -23.88 -0.86
CA GLN A 31 -4.76 -22.73 -0.05
C GLN A 31 -5.67 -21.54 -0.27
N HIS A 32 -5.96 -21.21 -1.54
CA HIS A 32 -6.88 -20.12 -1.88
C HIS A 32 -8.27 -20.35 -1.26
N ARG A 33 -8.84 -21.57 -1.36
CA ARG A 33 -10.14 -21.91 -0.79
C ARG A 33 -10.16 -21.69 0.73
N ARG A 34 -9.17 -22.22 1.47
CA ARG A 34 -9.08 -22.06 2.94
C ARG A 34 -8.94 -20.61 3.37
N VAL A 35 -8.11 -19.84 2.66
CA VAL A 35 -7.96 -18.39 2.91
C VAL A 35 -9.29 -17.69 2.71
N LEU A 36 -9.98 -17.95 1.62
CA LEU A 36 -11.26 -17.32 1.33
C LEU A 36 -12.34 -17.69 2.36
N GLU A 37 -12.37 -18.94 2.82
CA GLU A 37 -13.28 -19.39 3.90
C GLU A 37 -13.04 -18.62 5.21
N VAL A 38 -11.78 -18.43 5.60
CA VAL A 38 -11.45 -17.60 6.76
C VAL A 38 -11.96 -16.17 6.57
N ILE A 39 -11.69 -15.55 5.43
CA ILE A 39 -12.09 -14.17 5.15
C ILE A 39 -13.62 -14.01 5.17
N ARG A 40 -14.35 -14.97 4.60
CA ARG A 40 -15.82 -14.96 4.59
C ARG A 40 -16.42 -15.11 5.99
N ARG A 41 -15.80 -15.93 6.83
CA ARG A 41 -16.24 -16.19 8.20
C ARG A 41 -16.00 -15.02 9.16
N GLU A 42 -14.84 -14.38 9.03
CA GLU A 42 -14.35 -13.41 10.02
C GLU A 42 -14.78 -11.95 9.77
N GLY A 43 -15.44 -11.69 8.64
CA GLY A 43 -15.98 -10.36 8.32
C GLY A 43 -17.01 -9.86 9.37
N PRO A 44 -17.46 -8.61 9.30
CA PRO A 44 -17.26 -7.69 8.20
C PRO A 44 -15.91 -6.95 8.23
N TRP A 45 -15.44 -6.53 7.05
CA TRP A 45 -14.16 -5.87 6.86
C TRP A 45 -14.33 -4.36 6.63
N LYS A 46 -13.38 -3.57 7.13
CA LYS A 46 -13.37 -2.11 7.01
C LYS A 46 -12.66 -1.66 5.74
N LEU A 47 -13.01 -0.46 5.27
CA LEU A 47 -12.26 0.20 4.21
C LEU A 47 -10.79 0.39 4.59
N ILE A 48 -9.89 0.21 3.61
CA ILE A 48 -8.45 0.43 3.80
C ILE A 48 -8.17 1.86 4.27
N ILE A 49 -8.82 2.85 3.67
CA ILE A 49 -8.64 4.26 4.02
C ILE A 49 -9.00 4.53 5.49
N ALA A 50 -10.01 3.85 6.02
CA ALA A 50 -10.45 3.98 7.42
C ALA A 50 -9.48 3.35 8.43
N GLN A 51 -8.53 2.55 7.98
CA GLN A 51 -7.55 1.88 8.85
C GLN A 51 -6.21 2.62 8.92
N HIS A 52 -5.93 3.49 7.94
CA HIS A 52 -4.59 4.06 7.76
C HIS A 52 -4.53 5.58 7.86
N PHE A 53 -5.66 6.29 7.74
CA PHE A 53 -5.66 7.74 7.67
C PHE A 53 -6.69 8.36 8.61
N ALA A 54 -6.25 9.35 9.38
CA ALA A 54 -7.13 10.17 10.22
C ALA A 54 -7.51 11.49 9.52
N SER A 55 -6.78 11.89 8.45
CA SER A 55 -7.01 13.14 7.74
C SER A 55 -6.65 13.04 6.25
N VAL A 56 -7.16 13.98 5.46
CA VAL A 56 -6.78 14.14 4.04
C VAL A 56 -5.29 14.48 3.91
N ASP A 57 -4.74 15.26 4.85
CA ASP A 57 -3.31 15.62 4.82
C ASP A 57 -2.41 14.39 4.95
N GLU A 58 -2.78 13.44 5.79
CA GLU A 58 -2.07 12.15 5.91
C GLU A 58 -2.17 11.32 4.63
N LEU A 59 -3.36 11.25 4.02
CA LEU A 59 -3.58 10.54 2.77
C LEU A 59 -2.72 11.12 1.65
N ILE A 60 -2.72 12.44 1.50
CA ILE A 60 -1.93 13.13 0.46
C ILE A 60 -0.43 12.94 0.68
N ALA A 61 0.03 12.93 1.93
CA ALA A 61 1.43 12.65 2.22
C ALA A 61 1.89 11.27 1.73
N THR A 62 1.02 10.26 1.71
CA THR A 62 1.35 8.92 1.23
C THR A 62 1.23 8.77 -0.28
N SER A 63 0.38 9.57 -0.91
CA SER A 63 0.10 9.53 -2.35
C SER A 63 1.12 10.34 -3.15
N SER A 64 0.97 10.35 -4.46
CA SER A 64 1.55 11.36 -5.34
C SER A 64 0.50 12.43 -5.63
N GLY A 65 0.95 13.70 -5.76
CA GLY A 65 0.07 14.83 -6.06
C GLY A 65 -0.12 15.80 -4.87
N ALA A 66 -0.82 16.89 -5.13
CA ALA A 66 -1.02 17.98 -4.17
C ALA A 66 -2.38 17.85 -3.45
N ALA A 67 -2.40 18.32 -2.19
CA ALA A 67 -3.64 18.47 -1.44
C ALA A 67 -4.57 19.47 -2.14
N THR A 68 -5.86 19.14 -2.19
CA THR A 68 -6.91 20.02 -2.71
C THR A 68 -7.73 20.53 -1.53
N GLU A 69 -7.87 21.85 -1.41
CA GLU A 69 -8.66 22.46 -0.34
C GLU A 69 -10.13 22.01 -0.40
N GLY A 70 -10.74 21.82 0.76
CA GLY A 70 -12.16 21.51 0.90
C GLY A 70 -12.53 20.04 0.72
N LEU A 71 -11.57 19.15 0.46
CA LEU A 71 -11.83 17.71 0.39
C LEU A 71 -11.86 17.05 1.78
N THR A 72 -12.63 16.00 1.88
CA THR A 72 -12.75 15.11 3.04
C THR A 72 -12.26 13.71 2.68
N LEU A 73 -12.02 12.85 3.65
CA LEU A 73 -11.65 11.47 3.39
C LEU A 73 -12.73 10.71 2.58
N ASP A 74 -14.01 11.09 2.71
CA ASP A 74 -15.09 10.49 1.94
C ASP A 74 -14.97 10.73 0.42
N ASP A 75 -14.30 11.80 -0.01
CA ASP A 75 -14.06 12.07 -1.42
C ASP A 75 -13.08 11.07 -2.06
N PHE A 76 -12.25 10.43 -1.25
CA PHE A 76 -11.24 9.45 -1.68
C PHE A 76 -11.65 7.99 -1.47
N VAL A 77 -12.83 7.72 -0.90
CA VAL A 77 -13.28 6.36 -0.62
C VAL A 77 -13.49 5.57 -1.91
N THR A 78 -12.85 4.43 -2.00
CA THR A 78 -13.09 3.39 -3.01
C THR A 78 -13.58 2.11 -2.31
N PRO A 79 -14.31 1.21 -2.97
CA PRO A 79 -14.80 -0.01 -2.34
C PRO A 79 -13.68 -1.04 -2.16
N THR A 80 -12.60 -0.63 -1.47
CA THR A 80 -11.42 -1.44 -1.12
C THR A 80 -11.42 -1.73 0.37
N PHE A 81 -11.65 -2.97 0.74
CA PHE A 81 -11.74 -3.43 2.12
C PHE A 81 -10.54 -4.30 2.46
N ARG A 82 -9.99 -4.16 3.66
CA ARG A 82 -8.77 -4.82 4.09
C ARG A 82 -8.97 -5.57 5.40
N GLY A 83 -8.33 -6.73 5.50
CA GLY A 83 -8.13 -7.44 6.76
C GLY A 83 -6.74 -8.07 6.84
N TYR A 84 -6.40 -8.53 8.04
CA TYR A 84 -5.14 -9.17 8.35
C TYR A 84 -5.36 -10.63 8.70
N LEU A 85 -4.57 -11.51 8.11
CA LEU A 85 -4.56 -12.96 8.36
C LEU A 85 -3.33 -13.37 9.17
N ALA A 86 -2.27 -12.58 9.09
CA ALA A 86 -1.10 -12.65 9.96
C ALA A 86 -0.52 -11.25 10.16
N LYS A 87 0.03 -10.99 11.34
CA LYS A 87 0.65 -9.73 11.72
C LYS A 87 1.74 -9.97 12.76
N ASP A 88 2.80 -9.17 12.71
CA ASP A 88 3.92 -9.24 13.64
C ASP A 88 4.49 -10.67 13.74
N SER A 89 4.68 -11.32 12.59
CA SER A 89 5.15 -12.71 12.45
C SER A 89 4.22 -13.80 13.03
N ILE A 90 2.98 -13.45 13.38
CA ILE A 90 2.01 -14.39 13.98
C ILE A 90 0.86 -14.63 12.99
N CYS A 91 0.65 -15.89 12.61
CA CYS A 91 -0.56 -16.30 11.89
C CYS A 91 -1.76 -16.30 12.84
N LEU A 92 -2.84 -15.61 12.47
CA LEU A 92 -4.03 -15.45 13.32
C LEU A 92 -5.01 -16.64 13.22
N TYR A 93 -4.86 -17.47 12.19
CA TYR A 93 -5.79 -18.55 11.87
C TYR A 93 -5.02 -19.85 11.59
N PRO A 94 -5.12 -20.85 12.46
CA PRO A 94 -4.35 -22.11 12.31
C PRO A 94 -4.55 -22.84 10.98
N GLU A 95 -5.72 -22.71 10.37
CA GLU A 95 -6.06 -23.37 9.12
C GLU A 95 -5.30 -22.84 7.89
N ILE A 96 -4.54 -21.73 8.03
CA ILE A 96 -3.77 -21.12 6.94
C ILE A 96 -2.29 -20.87 7.32
N GLU A 97 -1.78 -21.55 8.34
CA GLU A 97 -0.37 -21.43 8.75
C GLU A 97 0.61 -21.78 7.62
N ASP A 98 0.31 -22.77 6.81
CA ASP A 98 1.11 -23.15 5.64
C ASP A 98 1.09 -22.11 4.51
N VAL A 99 0.07 -21.26 4.48
CA VAL A 99 -0.01 -20.11 3.57
C VAL A 99 0.92 -18.99 4.05
N PHE A 100 0.92 -18.72 5.34
CA PHE A 100 1.75 -17.68 5.93
C PHE A 100 3.22 -18.09 6.06
N TYR A 101 3.51 -19.25 6.67
CA TYR A 101 4.88 -19.79 6.82
C TYR A 101 5.32 -20.52 5.55
N ASN A 102 5.22 -19.87 4.39
CA ASN A 102 5.47 -20.45 3.09
C ASN A 102 6.96 -20.42 2.74
N HIS A 103 7.61 -21.58 2.75
CA HIS A 103 9.04 -21.71 2.43
C HIS A 103 9.38 -21.26 1.01
N GLY A 104 8.51 -21.50 0.04
CA GLY A 104 8.71 -21.06 -1.34
C GLY A 104 8.75 -19.53 -1.44
N PHE A 105 7.93 -18.84 -0.66
CA PHE A 105 7.96 -17.38 -0.60
C PHE A 105 9.22 -16.86 0.06
N LEU A 106 9.69 -17.50 1.13
CA LEU A 106 10.98 -17.16 1.75
C LEU A 106 12.14 -17.30 0.77
N ASP A 107 12.12 -18.34 -0.09
CA ASP A 107 13.14 -18.53 -1.12
C ASP A 107 13.07 -17.41 -2.19
N HIS A 108 11.85 -17.03 -2.62
CA HIS A 108 11.67 -15.94 -3.57
C HIS A 108 12.20 -14.61 -3.05
N VAL A 109 11.86 -14.23 -1.81
CA VAL A 109 12.29 -12.93 -1.25
C VAL A 109 13.77 -12.90 -0.93
N ARG A 110 14.35 -14.02 -0.49
CA ARG A 110 15.81 -14.13 -0.33
C ARG A 110 16.53 -13.98 -1.66
N ALA A 111 16.03 -14.63 -2.71
CA ALA A 111 16.59 -14.51 -4.06
C ALA A 111 16.46 -13.08 -4.60
N TYR A 112 15.32 -12.43 -4.39
CA TYR A 112 15.06 -11.05 -4.79
C TYR A 112 16.10 -10.08 -4.21
N TRP A 113 16.45 -10.24 -2.92
CA TRP A 113 17.42 -9.40 -2.23
C TRP A 113 18.87 -9.93 -2.24
N ASN A 114 19.12 -11.11 -2.79
CA ASN A 114 20.38 -11.84 -2.63
C ASN A 114 20.79 -11.94 -1.16
N ALA A 115 19.88 -12.36 -0.31
CA ALA A 115 19.99 -12.35 1.14
C ALA A 115 20.05 -13.77 1.73
N GLN A 116 20.65 -13.89 2.94
CA GLN A 116 20.78 -15.19 3.62
C GLN A 116 19.51 -15.56 4.41
N TYR A 117 18.85 -14.57 5.01
CA TYR A 117 17.73 -14.80 5.93
C TYR A 117 16.51 -14.01 5.50
N ALA A 118 15.33 -14.57 5.81
CA ALA A 118 14.05 -13.88 5.71
C ALA A 118 13.12 -14.41 6.81
N LEU A 119 12.31 -13.51 7.38
CA LEU A 119 11.28 -13.83 8.36
C LEU A 119 9.93 -13.35 7.85
N PRO A 120 8.90 -14.20 7.76
CA PRO A 120 7.57 -13.76 7.40
C PRO A 120 7.08 -12.78 8.45
N ASP A 121 6.50 -11.68 8.00
CA ASP A 121 6.07 -10.57 8.85
C ASP A 121 4.54 -10.45 8.87
N GLN A 122 3.92 -10.38 7.69
CA GLN A 122 2.52 -10.07 7.58
C GLN A 122 1.86 -10.82 6.41
N LEU A 123 0.58 -11.16 6.56
CA LEU A 123 -0.31 -11.56 5.49
C LEU A 123 -1.60 -10.76 5.62
N LEU A 124 -1.83 -9.88 4.68
CA LEU A 124 -3.08 -9.13 4.58
C LEU A 124 -3.78 -9.44 3.26
N PHE A 125 -5.04 -9.04 3.18
CA PHE A 125 -5.80 -9.12 1.94
C PHE A 125 -6.57 -7.84 1.68
N ASN A 126 -6.86 -7.59 0.40
CA ASN A 126 -7.82 -6.60 -0.03
C ASN A 126 -8.93 -7.27 -0.82
N LEU A 127 -10.18 -6.88 -0.54
CA LEU A 127 -11.34 -7.16 -1.35
C LEU A 127 -11.73 -5.86 -2.05
N ASN A 128 -11.64 -5.84 -3.37
CA ASN A 128 -12.03 -4.69 -4.16
C ASN A 128 -13.37 -4.98 -4.83
N GLY A 129 -14.40 -4.25 -4.43
CA GLY A 129 -15.65 -4.21 -5.16
C GLY A 129 -15.47 -3.61 -6.54
N ALA A 130 -16.33 -3.99 -7.49
CA ALA A 130 -16.25 -3.47 -8.85
C ALA A 130 -16.47 -1.95 -8.87
N CYS A 131 -15.49 -1.22 -9.38
CA CYS A 131 -15.53 0.24 -9.47
C CYS A 131 -14.51 0.73 -10.51
N GLU A 132 -14.87 1.77 -11.25
CA GLU A 132 -13.97 2.42 -12.21
C GLU A 132 -12.81 3.20 -11.54
N ASN A 133 -12.91 3.46 -10.26
CA ASN A 133 -11.95 4.26 -9.52
C ASN A 133 -10.65 3.49 -9.32
N PHE A 134 -9.56 4.25 -9.28
CA PHE A 134 -8.20 3.76 -9.09
C PHE A 134 -7.63 4.28 -7.79
N ASP A 135 -6.73 3.50 -7.21
CA ASP A 135 -5.86 4.05 -6.21
C ASP A 135 -4.90 5.06 -6.87
N PRO A 136 -4.57 6.18 -6.23
CA PRO A 136 -3.49 7.04 -6.68
C PRO A 136 -2.18 6.24 -6.73
N ALA A 137 -1.24 6.66 -7.56
CA ALA A 137 0.10 6.09 -7.49
C ALA A 137 0.71 6.38 -6.11
N HIS A 138 1.16 5.35 -5.42
CA HIS A 138 1.65 5.43 -4.05
C HIS A 138 2.82 4.48 -3.81
N LEU A 139 3.44 4.62 -2.65
CA LEU A 139 4.36 3.66 -2.06
C LEU A 139 3.64 2.94 -0.92
N ASP A 140 3.92 1.66 -0.73
CA ASP A 140 3.60 1.04 0.55
C ASP A 140 4.44 1.71 1.65
N ALA A 141 3.98 1.68 2.89
CA ALA A 141 4.72 2.31 3.97
C ALA A 141 5.96 1.50 4.33
N ALA A 142 7.13 2.09 4.12
CA ALA A 142 8.39 1.51 4.53
C ALA A 142 8.52 1.53 6.05
N GLU A 143 9.02 0.46 6.63
CA GLU A 143 9.39 0.43 8.05
C GLU A 143 10.87 0.71 8.24
N PHE A 144 11.16 1.30 9.38
CA PHE A 144 12.52 1.65 9.81
C PHE A 144 12.79 1.03 11.19
N ARG A 145 14.05 0.81 11.53
CA ARG A 145 14.39 0.36 12.89
C ARG A 145 13.94 1.41 13.89
N GLY A 146 13.04 1.02 14.81
CA GLY A 146 12.43 1.88 15.82
C GLY A 146 11.22 2.71 15.35
N VAL A 147 10.82 2.62 14.06
CA VAL A 147 9.64 3.32 13.53
C VAL A 147 8.89 2.38 12.57
N GLY A 148 7.74 1.90 12.97
CA GLY A 148 6.96 0.92 12.24
C GLY A 148 5.45 1.10 12.43
N HIS A 149 4.69 0.19 11.84
CA HIS A 149 3.21 0.24 11.84
C HIS A 149 2.55 0.15 13.21
N SER A 150 3.28 -0.32 14.23
CA SER A 150 2.74 -0.47 15.59
C SER A 150 2.66 0.85 16.35
N ASP A 151 3.49 1.83 16.00
CA ASP A 151 3.68 3.06 16.78
C ASP A 151 3.72 4.35 15.94
N SER A 152 3.64 4.23 14.62
CA SER A 152 3.81 5.37 13.72
C SER A 152 2.74 5.40 12.63
N PRO A 153 2.21 6.59 12.30
CA PRO A 153 1.26 6.72 11.22
C PRO A 153 1.92 6.52 9.86
N THR A 154 1.15 5.99 8.93
CA THR A 154 1.58 5.67 7.56
C THR A 154 2.23 6.86 6.86
N TRP A 155 1.72 8.07 7.06
CA TRP A 155 2.26 9.28 6.43
C TRP A 155 3.72 9.55 6.81
N LEU A 156 4.09 9.36 8.10
CA LEU A 156 5.45 9.62 8.58
C LEU A 156 6.44 8.66 7.91
N MET A 157 6.14 7.38 7.90
CA MET A 157 6.98 6.35 7.27
C MET A 157 7.17 6.62 5.77
N ASN A 158 6.11 7.04 5.05
CA ASN A 158 6.23 7.43 3.66
C ASN A 158 7.11 8.68 3.46
N MET A 159 7.01 9.67 4.36
CA MET A 159 7.86 10.86 4.30
C MET A 159 9.32 10.53 4.61
N MET A 160 9.57 9.63 5.55
CA MET A 160 10.93 9.13 5.82
C MET A 160 11.53 8.47 4.58
N ALA A 161 10.77 7.63 3.88
CA ALA A 161 11.20 7.00 2.62
C ALA A 161 11.46 8.04 1.52
N LYS A 162 10.49 8.92 1.24
CA LYS A 162 10.57 9.93 0.18
C LYS A 162 11.69 10.96 0.42
N SER A 163 11.98 11.30 1.68
CA SER A 163 13.08 12.22 2.03
C SER A 163 14.46 11.64 1.73
N GLY A 164 14.59 10.32 1.79
CA GLY A 164 15.88 9.61 1.68
C GLY A 164 16.82 9.79 2.88
N LEU A 165 16.41 10.51 3.91
CA LEU A 165 17.23 10.83 5.10
C LEU A 165 17.46 9.62 6.03
N PHE A 166 16.63 8.59 5.90
CA PHE A 166 16.60 7.46 6.82
C PHE A 166 16.95 6.13 6.14
N ARG A 167 17.55 6.18 4.95
CA ARG A 167 17.85 4.98 4.15
C ARG A 167 18.65 3.92 4.94
N ASP A 168 19.59 4.34 5.76
CA ASP A 168 20.43 3.45 6.56
C ASP A 168 19.66 2.74 7.69
N TYR A 169 18.47 3.21 8.02
CA TYR A 169 17.59 2.64 9.03
C TYR A 169 16.43 1.84 8.44
N GLN A 170 16.20 1.94 7.13
CA GLN A 170 15.10 1.25 6.48
C GLN A 170 15.30 -0.26 6.57
N LYS A 171 14.27 -0.96 7.02
CA LYS A 171 14.22 -2.42 6.98
C LYS A 171 14.13 -2.87 5.53
N LYS A 172 14.84 -3.93 5.16
CA LYS A 172 14.65 -4.58 3.87
C LYS A 172 13.43 -5.48 3.94
N LYS A 173 12.42 -5.17 3.16
CA LYS A 173 11.23 -6.01 3.01
C LYS A 173 11.08 -6.44 1.55
N ALA A 174 10.43 -7.57 1.36
CA ALA A 174 9.89 -7.95 0.07
C ALA A 174 8.50 -8.51 0.26
N GLN A 175 7.65 -8.25 -0.70
CA GLN A 175 6.27 -8.69 -0.74
C GLN A 175 6.08 -9.74 -1.83
N ILE A 176 5.21 -10.70 -1.55
CA ILE A 176 4.58 -11.52 -2.57
C ILE A 176 3.14 -11.05 -2.69
N VAL A 177 2.89 -10.19 -3.68
CA VAL A 177 1.54 -9.71 -3.96
C VAL A 177 0.90 -10.60 -4.98
N SER A 178 -0.29 -11.12 -4.69
CA SER A 178 -0.97 -12.09 -5.54
C SER A 178 -2.42 -11.70 -5.74
N TRP A 179 -2.93 -11.92 -6.95
CA TRP A 179 -4.27 -11.51 -7.33
C TRP A 179 -5.12 -12.70 -7.75
N PHE A 180 -6.39 -12.63 -7.38
CA PHE A 180 -7.45 -13.50 -7.81
C PHE A 180 -8.60 -12.65 -8.33
N TYR A 181 -8.64 -12.47 -9.64
CA TYR A 181 -9.66 -11.70 -10.33
C TYR A 181 -10.04 -12.42 -11.63
N ARG A 182 -11.33 -12.76 -11.78
CA ARG A 182 -11.87 -13.48 -12.93
C ARG A 182 -12.32 -12.57 -14.04
N GLY A 183 -12.57 -11.29 -13.73
CA GLY A 183 -13.02 -10.32 -14.72
C GLY A 183 -11.99 -10.08 -15.82
N SER A 184 -12.48 -9.75 -16.99
CA SER A 184 -11.66 -9.44 -18.16
C SER A 184 -11.36 -7.94 -18.33
N GLU A 185 -12.07 -7.08 -17.59
CA GLU A 185 -11.95 -5.63 -17.67
C GLU A 185 -11.33 -5.06 -16.38
N GLY A 186 -10.33 -4.23 -16.52
CA GLY A 186 -9.64 -3.62 -15.39
C GLY A 186 -8.91 -4.60 -14.50
N GLY A 187 -8.80 -4.29 -13.21
CA GLY A 187 -8.20 -5.16 -12.19
C GLY A 187 -6.70 -5.37 -12.31
N GLY A 188 -6.03 -4.64 -13.20
CA GLY A 188 -4.59 -4.73 -13.41
C GLY A 188 -3.78 -4.08 -12.29
N PHE A 189 -2.46 -4.13 -12.48
CA PHE A 189 -1.47 -3.54 -11.59
C PHE A 189 -0.47 -2.75 -12.43
N THR A 190 -0.47 -1.43 -12.26
CA THR A 190 0.49 -0.50 -12.91
C THR A 190 1.60 -0.15 -11.92
N TYR A 191 2.85 -0.17 -12.36
CA TYR A 191 4.00 0.10 -11.50
C TYR A 191 5.17 0.74 -12.26
N TRP A 192 6.04 1.46 -11.53
CA TRP A 192 7.18 2.22 -12.08
C TRP A 192 8.50 1.66 -11.54
N PRO A 193 9.06 0.61 -12.15
CA PRO A 193 10.25 -0.08 -11.63
C PRO A 193 11.54 0.73 -11.75
N GLN A 194 11.53 1.82 -12.52
CA GLN A 194 12.66 2.74 -12.68
C GLN A 194 12.35 4.15 -12.14
N GLY A 195 11.38 4.24 -11.21
CA GLY A 195 10.93 5.48 -10.61
C GLY A 195 9.79 6.16 -11.36
N ILE A 196 9.05 7.00 -10.65
CA ILE A 196 7.78 7.62 -11.09
C ILE A 196 7.90 8.47 -12.36
N MET A 197 9.11 8.95 -12.67
CA MET A 197 9.39 9.75 -13.87
C MET A 197 9.68 8.89 -15.11
N ALA A 198 9.83 7.58 -14.95
CA ALA A 198 10.17 6.65 -16.02
C ALA A 198 8.91 6.02 -16.64
N THR A 199 9.13 5.19 -17.68
CA THR A 199 8.05 4.44 -18.31
C THR A 199 7.50 3.38 -17.34
N PRO A 200 6.18 3.36 -17.11
CA PRO A 200 5.56 2.33 -16.29
C PRO A 200 5.53 0.97 -16.98
N ALA A 201 5.41 -0.06 -16.17
CA ALA A 201 5.03 -1.39 -16.59
C ALA A 201 3.63 -1.74 -16.06
N ARG A 202 3.03 -2.80 -16.60
CA ARG A 202 1.67 -3.20 -16.26
C ARG A 202 1.50 -4.72 -16.28
N LEU A 203 0.84 -5.25 -15.26
CA LEU A 203 0.19 -6.55 -15.32
C LEU A 203 -1.31 -6.33 -15.59
N ALA A 204 -1.79 -6.91 -16.67
CA ALA A 204 -3.18 -6.78 -17.09
C ALA A 204 -3.96 -8.07 -16.80
N ALA A 205 -5.31 -7.96 -16.77
CA ALA A 205 -6.18 -9.12 -16.69
C ALA A 205 -5.92 -10.11 -17.87
N PRO A 206 -6.14 -11.42 -17.68
CA PRO A 206 -6.68 -12.04 -16.46
C PRO A 206 -5.66 -12.11 -15.33
N MET A 207 -6.11 -11.82 -14.11
CA MET A 207 -5.29 -11.75 -12.89
C MET A 207 -5.65 -12.87 -11.92
N TRP A 208 -5.84 -14.09 -12.43
CA TRP A 208 -6.19 -15.23 -11.58
C TRP A 208 -4.94 -16.00 -11.17
N ASN A 209 -4.67 -16.03 -9.85
CA ASN A 209 -3.55 -16.72 -9.23
C ASN A 209 -2.21 -16.34 -9.88
N LYS A 210 -2.04 -15.04 -10.12
CA LYS A 210 -0.78 -14.42 -10.53
C LYS A 210 -0.20 -13.64 -9.37
N GLY A 211 1.11 -13.67 -9.23
CA GLY A 211 1.82 -12.95 -8.19
C GLY A 211 3.10 -12.31 -8.67
N VAL A 212 3.63 -11.42 -7.86
CA VAL A 212 4.93 -10.80 -8.03
C VAL A 212 5.70 -10.78 -6.72
N ALA A 213 7.00 -11.07 -6.77
CA ALA A 213 7.92 -10.70 -5.71
C ALA A 213 8.41 -9.28 -5.99
N VAL A 214 8.32 -8.38 -5.00
CA VAL A 214 8.53 -6.94 -5.21
C VAL A 214 8.89 -6.21 -3.92
N GLU A 215 9.53 -5.05 -4.03
CA GLU A 215 9.69 -4.05 -2.97
C GLU A 215 8.76 -2.86 -3.26
N ASN A 216 7.50 -2.93 -2.83
CA ASN A 216 6.50 -1.87 -3.03
C ASN A 216 6.77 -0.61 -2.21
N GLU A 217 7.57 -0.71 -1.16
CA GLU A 217 7.95 0.42 -0.30
C GLU A 217 8.85 1.43 -1.03
N MET A 218 9.53 0.97 -2.08
CA MET A 218 10.42 1.80 -2.90
C MET A 218 10.03 1.82 -4.37
N MET A 219 8.88 1.25 -4.73
CA MET A 219 8.35 1.24 -6.08
C MET A 219 6.98 1.88 -6.13
N PHE A 220 6.85 3.00 -6.82
CA PHE A 220 5.52 3.55 -7.11
C PHE A 220 4.69 2.54 -7.87
N HIS A 221 3.48 2.34 -7.39
CA HIS A 221 2.53 1.41 -7.98
C HIS A 221 1.09 1.84 -7.70
N ARG A 222 0.13 1.22 -8.38
CA ARG A 222 -1.29 1.36 -8.11
C ARG A 222 -2.07 0.12 -8.54
N GLY A 223 -3.13 -0.19 -7.82
CA GLY A 223 -4.19 -1.05 -8.28
C GLY A 223 -5.07 -0.31 -9.29
N GLU A 224 -5.47 -0.98 -10.35
CA GLU A 224 -6.44 -0.44 -11.31
C GLU A 224 -7.85 -0.78 -10.86
N GLY A 225 -8.83 0.07 -11.22
CA GLY A 225 -10.24 -0.23 -11.02
C GLY A 225 -10.62 -1.54 -11.70
N ASN A 226 -11.52 -2.29 -11.11
CA ASN A 226 -11.98 -3.58 -11.60
C ASN A 226 -13.46 -3.56 -12.00
N GLY A 227 -13.83 -4.46 -12.89
CA GLY A 227 -15.17 -4.54 -13.47
C GLY A 227 -15.38 -3.61 -14.66
N PRO A 228 -16.60 -3.64 -15.22
CA PRO A 228 -16.94 -2.83 -16.38
C PRO A 228 -16.75 -1.33 -16.13
N ARG A 229 -16.27 -0.60 -17.14
CA ARG A 229 -16.06 0.86 -17.05
C ARG A 229 -17.34 1.65 -16.72
N SER A 230 -18.50 1.06 -16.89
CA SER A 230 -19.80 1.63 -16.48
C SER A 230 -20.05 1.51 -14.99
N ARG A 231 -19.34 0.63 -14.28
CA ARG A 231 -19.50 0.42 -12.86
C ARG A 231 -18.96 1.64 -12.10
N ARG A 232 -19.82 2.27 -11.35
CA ARG A 232 -19.50 3.46 -10.56
C ARG A 232 -19.26 3.09 -9.10
N ARG A 233 -18.60 3.99 -8.39
CA ARG A 233 -18.54 3.93 -6.93
C ARG A 233 -19.96 3.74 -6.37
N PRO A 234 -20.18 2.78 -5.45
CA PRO A 234 -21.49 2.56 -4.86
C PRO A 234 -22.04 3.84 -4.23
N ALA A 235 -23.29 4.17 -4.56
CA ALA A 235 -23.98 5.28 -3.91
C ALA A 235 -24.13 5.01 -2.41
N GLY A 236 -23.77 5.98 -1.55
CA GLY A 236 -23.79 5.81 -0.10
C GLY A 236 -22.53 5.15 0.48
N LEU A 237 -21.51 4.86 -0.33
CA LEU A 237 -20.22 4.42 0.20
C LEU A 237 -19.59 5.56 1.01
N ALA A 238 -19.31 5.30 2.27
CA ALA A 238 -18.77 6.24 3.24
C ALA A 238 -17.59 5.63 4.00
N PHE A 239 -16.82 6.46 4.69
CA PHE A 239 -15.61 6.07 5.41
C PHE A 239 -15.81 4.90 6.41
N HIS A 240 -17.01 4.75 6.96
CA HIS A 240 -17.37 3.67 7.90
C HIS A 240 -18.09 2.48 7.26
N SER A 241 -18.20 2.42 5.94
CA SER A 241 -18.80 1.28 5.24
C SER A 241 -18.02 -0.01 5.52
N LEU A 242 -18.74 -1.12 5.48
CA LEU A 242 -18.23 -2.47 5.76
C LEU A 242 -18.55 -3.39 4.59
N MET A 243 -17.68 -4.40 4.38
CA MET A 243 -17.91 -5.48 3.42
C MET A 243 -17.92 -6.83 4.11
N ALA A 244 -18.91 -7.64 3.83
CA ALA A 244 -19.07 -8.99 4.38
C ALA A 244 -19.43 -9.99 3.28
N ALA A 245 -19.26 -11.28 3.56
CA ALA A 245 -19.79 -12.33 2.71
C ALA A 245 -21.31 -12.21 2.61
N ASP A 246 -21.83 -12.37 1.39
CA ASP A 246 -23.28 -12.44 1.19
C ASP A 246 -23.78 -13.79 1.72
N PRO A 247 -24.74 -13.82 2.65
CA PRO A 247 -25.27 -15.07 3.17
C PRO A 247 -26.14 -15.84 2.16
N GLN A 248 -26.48 -15.22 1.03
CA GLN A 248 -27.39 -15.80 0.02
C GLN A 248 -26.68 -16.20 -1.28
N SER A 249 -25.40 -15.85 -1.42
CA SER A 249 -24.60 -16.13 -2.62
C SER A 249 -23.13 -16.31 -2.30
N ASP A 250 -22.32 -16.63 -3.32
CA ASP A 250 -20.86 -16.62 -3.21
C ASP A 250 -20.25 -15.21 -3.30
N GLY A 251 -21.06 -14.18 -3.45
CA GLY A 251 -20.64 -12.79 -3.53
C GLY A 251 -20.41 -12.14 -2.18
N TRP A 252 -20.45 -10.81 -2.23
CA TRP A 252 -20.18 -9.92 -1.10
C TRP A 252 -21.25 -8.83 -1.00
N VAL A 253 -21.51 -8.36 0.20
CA VAL A 253 -22.39 -7.20 0.46
C VAL A 253 -21.59 -6.06 1.06
N ILE A 254 -21.86 -4.84 0.57
CA ILE A 254 -21.35 -3.61 1.17
C ILE A 254 -22.48 -2.93 1.92
N THR A 255 -22.22 -2.60 3.17
CA THR A 255 -23.20 -1.94 4.05
C THR A 255 -22.67 -0.62 4.57
N THR A 256 -23.57 0.36 4.69
CA THR A 256 -23.36 1.63 5.41
C THR A 256 -24.50 1.81 6.39
N ASP A 257 -24.18 2.03 7.68
CA ASP A 257 -25.17 2.16 8.75
C ASP A 257 -26.19 1.00 8.81
N GLY A 258 -25.70 -0.23 8.56
CA GLY A 258 -26.53 -1.45 8.54
C GLY A 258 -27.42 -1.61 7.30
N THR A 259 -27.39 -0.68 6.35
CA THR A 259 -28.12 -0.76 5.10
C THR A 259 -27.22 -1.31 3.99
N VAL A 260 -27.68 -2.31 3.25
CA VAL A 260 -26.98 -2.81 2.05
C VAL A 260 -27.06 -1.74 0.98
N ILE A 261 -25.88 -1.27 0.54
CA ILE A 261 -25.74 -0.25 -0.51
C ILE A 261 -25.25 -0.83 -1.82
N ASP A 262 -24.60 -2.01 -1.79
CA ASP A 262 -24.17 -2.72 -2.99
C ASP A 262 -24.05 -4.22 -2.73
N GLN A 263 -24.19 -5.01 -3.81
CA GLN A 263 -23.92 -6.44 -3.85
C GLN A 263 -22.93 -6.69 -4.98
N VAL A 264 -21.83 -7.34 -4.67
CA VAL A 264 -20.73 -7.57 -5.60
C VAL A 264 -20.61 -9.08 -5.83
N ALA A 265 -20.74 -9.51 -7.08
CA ALA A 265 -20.53 -10.91 -7.44
C ALA A 265 -19.05 -11.29 -7.25
N ASP A 266 -18.79 -12.58 -6.99
CA ASP A 266 -17.41 -13.08 -6.83
C ASP A 266 -16.56 -12.82 -8.08
N GLU A 267 -17.13 -12.96 -9.27
CA GLU A 267 -16.44 -12.69 -10.54
C GLU A 267 -16.04 -11.22 -10.73
N GLU A 268 -16.78 -10.29 -10.12
CA GLU A 268 -16.52 -8.86 -10.16
C GLU A 268 -15.58 -8.42 -9.03
N THR A 269 -15.40 -9.25 -8.00
CA THR A 269 -14.55 -8.95 -6.86
C THR A 269 -13.10 -9.25 -7.22
N ARG A 270 -12.24 -8.23 -7.07
CA ARG A 270 -10.78 -8.44 -7.16
C ARG A 270 -10.25 -8.72 -5.76
N PHE A 271 -9.84 -9.96 -5.54
CA PHE A 271 -9.21 -10.40 -4.32
C PHE A 271 -7.69 -10.33 -4.47
N LEU A 272 -7.02 -9.73 -3.49
CA LEU A 272 -5.57 -9.60 -3.43
C LEU A 272 -5.08 -10.18 -2.10
N LEU A 273 -4.05 -11.00 -2.15
CA LEU A 273 -3.23 -11.40 -1.00
C LEU A 273 -1.89 -10.67 -1.07
N HIS A 274 -1.51 -10.08 0.04
CA HIS A 274 -0.25 -9.39 0.20
C HIS A 274 0.50 -10.03 1.38
N TRP A 275 1.45 -10.89 1.06
CA TRP A 275 2.37 -11.50 2.00
C TRP A 275 3.66 -10.70 2.02
N SER A 276 4.24 -10.48 3.20
CA SER A 276 5.52 -9.78 3.34
C SER A 276 6.47 -10.50 4.28
N ALA A 277 7.77 -10.26 4.09
CA ALA A 277 8.83 -10.72 4.95
C ALA A 277 9.91 -9.66 5.14
N ASP A 278 10.45 -9.57 6.34
CA ASP A 278 11.72 -8.90 6.61
C ASP A 278 12.86 -9.75 6.05
N VAL A 279 13.81 -9.11 5.38
CA VAL A 279 14.92 -9.78 4.69
C VAL A 279 16.24 -9.26 5.22
N PHE A 280 17.22 -10.15 5.42
CA PHE A 280 18.51 -9.80 6.01
C PHE A 280 19.66 -10.38 5.18
N ALA A 281 20.62 -9.53 4.84
CA ALA A 281 21.80 -9.94 4.10
C ALA A 281 22.62 -10.98 4.91
N ASP A 282 22.74 -10.77 6.21
CA ASP A 282 23.48 -11.61 7.13
C ASP A 282 22.91 -11.59 8.54
N MET A 283 23.55 -12.33 9.47
CA MET A 283 23.12 -12.40 10.86
C MET A 283 23.34 -11.11 11.64
N ASP A 284 24.29 -10.27 11.24
CA ASP A 284 24.55 -9.02 11.94
C ASP A 284 23.47 -7.98 11.63
N GLU A 285 22.98 -7.93 10.39
CA GLU A 285 21.82 -7.13 10.02
C GLU A 285 20.56 -7.61 10.76
N MET A 286 20.34 -8.93 10.80
CA MET A 286 19.22 -9.53 11.52
C MET A 286 19.23 -9.15 13.00
N ARG A 287 20.39 -9.24 13.66
CA ARG A 287 20.56 -8.84 15.07
C ARG A 287 20.33 -7.35 15.30
N LYS A 288 20.71 -6.48 14.36
CA LYS A 288 20.41 -5.05 14.52
C LYS A 288 18.93 -4.79 14.65
N VAL A 289 18.12 -5.46 13.81
CA VAL A 289 16.67 -5.30 13.83
C VAL A 289 16.05 -5.96 15.05
N LEU A 290 16.36 -7.23 15.32
CA LEU A 290 15.71 -8.00 16.39
C LEU A 290 16.17 -7.61 17.81
N ASP A 291 17.40 -7.14 17.96
CA ASP A 291 17.95 -6.72 19.27
C ASP A 291 17.76 -5.20 19.51
N HIS A 292 17.09 -4.47 18.60
CA HIS A 292 16.79 -3.03 18.72
C HIS A 292 18.03 -2.18 19.02
N LYS A 293 19.17 -2.43 18.33
CA LYS A 293 20.47 -1.88 18.70
C LYS A 293 20.68 -0.42 18.37
N ASP A 294 20.02 0.06 17.31
CA ASP A 294 20.18 1.42 16.79
C ASP A 294 18.85 2.03 16.35
N ASP A 295 17.81 1.75 17.09
CA ASP A 295 16.46 2.21 16.79
C ASP A 295 16.35 3.72 16.79
N LEU A 296 15.59 4.24 15.81
CA LEU A 296 15.17 5.63 15.78
C LEU A 296 14.06 5.87 16.80
N THR A 297 14.04 7.06 17.35
CA THR A 297 12.87 7.60 18.05
C THR A 297 12.18 8.66 17.20
N HIS A 298 10.92 8.99 17.48
CA HIS A 298 10.21 10.07 16.78
C HIS A 298 10.97 11.40 16.90
N ASP A 299 11.56 11.71 18.05
CA ASP A 299 12.37 12.91 18.24
C ASP A 299 13.55 12.96 17.26
N MET A 300 14.29 11.85 17.12
CA MET A 300 15.40 11.75 16.15
C MET A 300 14.92 11.92 14.71
N VAL A 301 13.74 11.42 14.39
CA VAL A 301 13.14 11.55 13.06
C VAL A 301 12.78 13.00 12.80
N PHE A 302 12.06 13.64 13.70
CA PHE A 302 11.65 15.04 13.55
C PHE A 302 12.85 16.00 13.55
N ASP A 303 13.84 15.79 14.40
CA ASP A 303 15.07 16.58 14.40
C ASP A 303 15.75 16.58 13.02
N ARG A 304 15.85 15.40 12.37
CA ARG A 304 16.43 15.29 11.02
C ARG A 304 15.57 15.93 9.94
N LEU A 305 14.26 15.71 9.97
CA LEU A 305 13.33 16.34 9.03
C LEU A 305 13.36 17.87 9.16
N ILE A 306 13.30 18.40 10.38
CA ILE A 306 13.37 19.85 10.67
C ILE A 306 14.70 20.45 10.19
N ALA A 307 15.81 19.75 10.44
CA ALA A 307 17.11 20.20 9.97
C ALA A 307 17.20 20.27 8.44
N ASP A 308 16.66 19.27 7.74
CA ASP A 308 16.64 19.26 6.27
C ASP A 308 15.69 20.34 5.70
N LEU A 309 14.51 20.53 6.29
CA LEU A 309 13.59 21.61 5.90
C LEU A 309 14.26 22.99 6.02
N ARG A 310 14.97 23.24 7.12
CA ARG A 310 15.73 24.49 7.34
C ARG A 310 16.90 24.64 6.37
N ALA A 311 17.62 23.56 6.09
CA ALA A 311 18.71 23.55 5.10
C ALA A 311 18.20 23.85 3.68
N ARG A 312 16.95 23.52 3.37
CA ARG A 312 16.26 23.91 2.12
C ARG A 312 15.77 25.37 2.11
N GLY A 313 16.01 26.12 3.18
CA GLY A 313 15.64 27.52 3.30
C GLY A 313 14.19 27.79 3.71
N LEU A 314 13.49 26.77 4.24
CA LEU A 314 12.12 26.94 4.72
C LEU A 314 12.11 27.57 6.10
N THR A 315 11.21 28.54 6.30
CA THR A 315 10.96 29.19 7.58
C THR A 315 9.59 28.76 8.10
N PHE A 316 9.55 28.19 9.27
CA PHE A 316 8.33 27.68 9.91
C PHE A 316 8.53 27.59 11.43
N GLU A 317 7.43 27.61 12.16
CA GLU A 317 7.41 27.27 13.58
C GLU A 317 7.28 25.77 13.74
N VAL A 318 8.06 25.19 14.65
CA VAL A 318 7.95 23.76 14.97
C VAL A 318 6.77 23.59 15.93
N PRO A 319 5.74 22.81 15.58
CA PRO A 319 4.60 22.60 16.46
C PRO A 319 5.01 21.76 17.69
N SER A 320 4.24 21.88 18.77
CA SER A 320 4.46 21.10 19.97
C SER A 320 4.19 19.58 19.77
N ASP A 321 3.36 19.24 18.80
CA ASP A 321 3.07 17.87 18.38
C ASP A 321 3.21 17.74 16.86
N PRO A 322 4.45 17.55 16.37
CA PRO A 322 4.70 17.47 14.93
C PRO A 322 4.10 16.22 14.27
N LEU A 323 3.78 15.20 15.06
CA LEU A 323 3.18 13.96 14.55
C LEU A 323 1.72 14.13 14.10
N HIS A 324 0.98 15.05 14.74
CA HIS A 324 -0.45 15.25 14.51
C HIS A 324 -0.81 16.65 14.02
N ASP A 325 0.18 17.56 13.83
CA ASP A 325 -0.10 18.90 13.34
C ASP A 325 -0.36 18.89 11.82
N PRO A 326 -1.58 19.22 11.34
CA PRO A 326 -1.90 19.15 9.93
C PRO A 326 -1.11 20.16 9.07
N GLY A 327 -0.74 21.32 9.63
CA GLY A 327 0.08 22.32 8.94
C GLY A 327 1.49 21.79 8.69
N PHE A 328 2.06 21.12 9.68
CA PHE A 328 3.39 20.53 9.58
C PHE A 328 3.40 19.30 8.66
N ILE A 329 2.39 18.45 8.73
CA ILE A 329 2.20 17.32 7.79
C ILE A 329 2.17 17.82 6.34
N ARG A 330 1.35 18.85 6.06
CA ARG A 330 1.30 19.50 4.72
C ARG A 330 2.64 20.07 4.29
N LEU A 331 3.37 20.72 5.18
CA LEU A 331 4.69 21.28 4.89
C LEU A 331 5.68 20.20 4.47
N ILE A 332 5.74 19.10 5.22
CA ILE A 332 6.60 17.95 4.92
C ILE A 332 6.16 17.29 3.60
N ALA A 333 4.87 17.02 3.45
CA ALA A 333 4.32 16.41 2.24
C ALA A 333 4.65 17.24 0.99
N ALA A 334 4.45 18.57 1.07
CA ALA A 334 4.76 19.48 -0.03
C ALA A 334 6.27 19.58 -0.34
N THR A 335 7.12 19.38 0.67
CA THR A 335 8.59 19.46 0.50
C THR A 335 9.14 18.23 -0.20
N TYR A 336 8.63 17.07 0.11
CA TYR A 336 9.07 15.79 -0.48
C TYR A 336 8.10 15.25 -1.54
N ASP A 337 7.22 16.11 -2.08
CA ASP A 337 6.30 15.76 -3.15
C ASP A 337 7.06 15.42 -4.44
N LEU A 338 6.82 14.24 -4.98
CA LEU A 338 7.39 13.76 -6.23
C LEU A 338 6.54 14.10 -7.45
N GLY A 339 5.33 14.60 -7.24
CA GLY A 339 4.33 14.84 -8.28
C GLY A 339 3.68 13.55 -8.81
N GLU A 340 2.72 13.74 -9.69
CA GLU A 340 2.06 12.63 -10.39
C GLU A 340 2.99 11.96 -11.40
N PRO A 341 2.78 10.67 -11.71
CA PRO A 341 3.49 10.01 -12.78
C PRO A 341 3.37 10.76 -14.09
N VAL A 342 4.48 10.89 -14.81
CA VAL A 342 4.53 11.61 -16.09
C VAL A 342 3.82 10.85 -17.19
N THR A 343 3.84 9.52 -17.10
CA THR A 343 3.24 8.64 -18.11
C THR A 343 2.50 7.49 -17.46
N TYR A 344 1.44 7.03 -18.14
CA TYR A 344 0.69 5.83 -17.80
C TYR A 344 0.73 4.86 -18.99
N PRO A 345 0.57 3.54 -18.76
CA PRO A 345 0.46 2.60 -19.89
C PRO A 345 -0.72 2.98 -20.80
N ALA A 346 -0.52 2.93 -22.11
CA ALA A 346 -1.52 3.39 -23.08
C ALA A 346 -2.85 2.60 -23.01
N ASP A 347 -2.81 1.36 -22.58
CA ASP A 347 -3.93 0.44 -22.43
C ASP A 347 -4.50 0.40 -21.00
N ALA A 348 -3.83 1.05 -20.04
CA ALA A 348 -4.35 1.21 -18.69
C ALA A 348 -5.31 2.40 -18.65
N PRO A 349 -6.35 2.32 -17.83
CA PRO A 349 -7.16 3.48 -17.53
C PRO A 349 -6.28 4.59 -16.93
N GLY A 350 -6.35 5.81 -17.47
CA GLY A 350 -5.60 6.98 -17.00
C GLY A 350 -5.98 7.37 -15.57
N PRO A 351 -5.22 8.27 -14.94
CA PRO A 351 -5.62 8.83 -13.67
C PRO A 351 -7.00 9.48 -13.85
N ARG A 352 -7.87 9.28 -12.88
CA ARG A 352 -9.12 9.99 -12.85
C ARG A 352 -8.81 11.49 -12.69
N GLU A 353 -9.33 12.32 -13.58
CA GLU A 353 -9.60 13.69 -13.19
C GLU A 353 -10.50 13.60 -11.95
N VAL A 354 -10.00 14.02 -10.79
CA VAL A 354 -10.85 14.24 -9.62
C VAL A 354 -11.78 15.37 -10.06
N ARG A 355 -12.90 15.03 -10.66
CA ARG A 355 -13.93 16.01 -10.94
C ARG A 355 -14.40 16.47 -9.59
N MET A 356 -13.96 17.66 -9.22
CA MET A 356 -14.65 18.46 -8.25
C MET A 356 -16.11 18.44 -8.66
N ALA A 357 -16.97 17.88 -7.81
CA ALA A 357 -18.40 18.05 -7.97
C ALA A 357 -18.66 19.56 -7.97
N ALA A 358 -19.17 20.06 -9.09
CA ALA A 358 -19.58 21.43 -9.21
C ALA A 358 -20.84 21.69 -8.38
#